data_5dc1b90847de8e8120c008b7a22be4f9
#
_entry.id   5dc1b90847de8e8120c008b7a22be4f9
#
_cell.length_a   1.000
_cell.length_b   1.000
_cell.length_c   1.000
_cell.angle_alpha   90.00
_cell.angle_beta   90.00
_cell.angle_gamma   90.00
#
_symmetry.space_group_name_H-M   'P 1'
#
loop_
_entity.id
_entity.type
_entity.pdbx_description
1 polymer ?
#
loop_
_entity_poly.entity_id
_entity_poly.type
_entity_poly.pdbx_seq_one_letter_code
_entity_poly.pdbx_strand_id
1 'polypeptide(L)'
;EKYRAQLSRNYLFEQKIEEDMAREAYERSKEQINAQHVLIMVGYDALPQDTLQAYNKAAQVMQKAKNGEDFTDLVLQYSEEPNTKEQNGNLGYFSAFSMLYPFENAAYNTKVGAISDITRTSYGYHVIKVLDRRPTGNEITVSHIMVSNKNKDPKFDPQVRINELYQLLNQGQKFEDLAKQFSEDKNSGVSGGKLKPFTRGKLRAPKFE
;
A
#
# COMPACT_ATOMS: atom_id res chain seq x y z
N GLU A 1 -32.00 18.41 -32.03
CA GLU A 1 -32.29 17.22 -31.20
C GLU A 1 -31.11 16.19 -31.21
N LYS A 2 -30.50 15.91 -32.36
CA LYS A 2 -29.38 14.95 -32.48
C LYS A 2 -28.15 15.34 -31.64
N TYR A 3 -27.80 16.65 -31.54
CA TYR A 3 -26.71 17.18 -30.73
C TYR A 3 -26.98 17.09 -29.23
N ARG A 4 -28.22 17.34 -28.80
CA ARG A 4 -28.61 17.20 -27.39
C ARG A 4 -28.53 15.75 -26.92
N ALA A 5 -28.99 14.82 -27.75
CA ALA A 5 -28.91 13.39 -27.44
C ALA A 5 -27.46 12.88 -27.37
N GLN A 6 -26.56 13.45 -28.18
CA GLN A 6 -25.16 13.08 -28.19
C GLN A 6 -24.40 13.63 -26.96
N LEU A 7 -24.69 14.88 -26.55
CA LEU A 7 -24.14 15.49 -25.33
C LEU A 7 -24.69 14.82 -24.07
N SER A 8 -25.99 14.54 -24.00
CA SER A 8 -26.58 13.85 -22.85
C SER A 8 -26.09 12.42 -22.71
N ARG A 9 -25.81 11.72 -23.81
CA ARG A 9 -25.31 10.35 -23.81
C ARG A 9 -23.91 10.26 -23.22
N ASN A 10 -23.01 11.19 -23.57
CA ASN A 10 -21.66 11.23 -23.02
C ASN A 10 -21.70 11.59 -21.53
N TYR A 11 -22.48 12.59 -21.14
CA TYR A 11 -22.64 13.00 -19.74
C TYR A 11 -23.22 11.90 -18.85
N LEU A 12 -24.27 11.21 -19.32
CA LEU A 12 -24.89 10.10 -18.59
C LEU A 12 -23.98 8.87 -18.54
N PHE A 13 -23.15 8.64 -19.56
CA PHE A 13 -22.21 7.55 -19.61
C PHE A 13 -21.04 7.80 -18.65
N GLU A 14 -20.49 9.02 -18.60
CA GLU A 14 -19.43 9.41 -17.67
C GLU A 14 -19.91 9.30 -16.21
N GLN A 15 -21.09 9.82 -15.91
CA GLN A 15 -21.67 9.75 -14.57
C GLN A 15 -21.87 8.31 -14.09
N LYS A 16 -22.35 7.43 -14.98
CA LYS A 16 -22.52 6.01 -14.65
C LYS A 16 -21.18 5.32 -14.40
N ILE A 17 -20.15 5.63 -15.17
CA ILE A 17 -18.79 5.09 -14.95
C ILE A 17 -18.26 5.56 -13.59
N GLU A 18 -18.43 6.83 -13.24
CA GLU A 18 -18.03 7.38 -11.95
C GLU A 18 -18.73 6.70 -10.78
N GLU A 19 -20.03 6.43 -10.88
CA GLU A 19 -20.80 5.72 -9.86
C GLU A 19 -20.34 4.26 -9.71
N ASP A 20 -20.11 3.56 -10.81
CA ASP A 20 -19.65 2.17 -10.78
C ASP A 20 -18.23 2.07 -10.19
N MET A 21 -17.33 3.00 -10.56
CA MET A 21 -15.99 3.08 -10.00
C MET A 21 -16.01 3.45 -8.50
N ALA A 22 -16.87 4.37 -8.09
CA ALA A 22 -17.03 4.74 -6.69
C ALA A 22 -17.55 3.57 -5.86
N ARG A 23 -18.49 2.81 -6.39
CA ARG A 23 -19.02 1.60 -5.75
C ARG A 23 -17.95 0.52 -5.61
N GLU A 24 -17.21 0.24 -6.68
CA GLU A 24 -16.09 -0.71 -6.67
C GLU A 24 -15.04 -0.30 -5.62
N ALA A 25 -14.65 0.97 -5.62
CA ALA A 25 -13.71 1.51 -4.66
C ALA A 25 -14.21 1.37 -3.22
N TYR A 26 -15.49 1.64 -2.98
CA TYR A 26 -16.11 1.47 -1.67
C TYR A 26 -16.11 -0.01 -1.23
N GLU A 27 -16.50 -0.94 -2.09
CA GLU A 27 -16.45 -2.37 -1.76
C GLU A 27 -15.02 -2.83 -1.46
N ARG A 28 -14.04 -2.43 -2.27
CA ARG A 28 -12.63 -2.74 -2.04
C ARG A 28 -12.08 -2.12 -0.76
N SER A 29 -12.58 -0.96 -0.35
CA SER A 29 -12.14 -0.32 0.90
C SER A 29 -12.48 -1.08 2.17
N LYS A 30 -13.42 -2.04 2.09
CA LYS A 30 -13.86 -2.87 3.23
C LYS A 30 -12.85 -3.96 3.58
N GLU A 31 -11.91 -4.29 2.69
CA GLU A 31 -10.93 -5.35 2.91
C GLU A 31 -9.50 -4.91 2.52
N GLN A 32 -8.54 -5.59 3.10
CA GLN A 32 -7.12 -5.49 2.75
C GLN A 32 -6.65 -6.80 2.15
N ILE A 33 -5.75 -6.69 1.19
CA ILE A 33 -5.14 -7.84 0.52
C ILE A 33 -3.67 -7.92 0.91
N ASN A 34 -3.21 -9.11 1.27
CA ASN A 34 -1.79 -9.45 1.35
C ASN A 34 -1.40 -10.24 0.09
N ALA A 35 -0.37 -9.77 -0.60
CA ALA A 35 0.06 -10.39 -1.84
C ALA A 35 1.59 -10.41 -1.99
N GLN A 36 2.06 -11.38 -2.76
CA GLN A 36 3.40 -11.40 -3.36
C GLN A 36 3.30 -11.07 -4.84
N HIS A 37 4.37 -10.54 -5.42
CA HIS A 37 4.43 -10.33 -6.86
C HIS A 37 5.81 -10.59 -7.45
N VAL A 38 5.82 -10.88 -8.75
CA VAL A 38 7.00 -10.82 -9.62
C VAL A 38 6.80 -9.66 -10.58
N LEU A 39 7.77 -8.77 -10.69
CA LEU A 39 7.79 -7.70 -11.68
C LEU A 39 8.86 -7.97 -12.73
N ILE A 40 8.46 -8.00 -13.98
CA ILE A 40 9.34 -7.94 -15.15
C ILE A 40 9.29 -6.51 -15.69
N MET A 41 10.37 -5.77 -15.50
CA MET A 41 10.44 -4.35 -15.83
C MET A 41 10.47 -4.14 -17.33
N VAL A 42 9.64 -3.22 -17.81
CA VAL A 42 9.69 -2.72 -19.18
C VAL A 42 9.03 -1.35 -19.22
N GLY A 43 9.70 -0.37 -19.80
CA GLY A 43 9.22 1.01 -19.92
C GLY A 43 7.86 1.10 -20.63
N TYR A 44 7.14 2.17 -20.34
CA TYR A 44 5.84 2.40 -20.99
C TYR A 44 5.96 2.61 -22.50
N ASP A 45 7.05 3.25 -22.92
CA ASP A 45 7.42 3.60 -24.28
C ASP A 45 8.47 2.67 -24.90
N ALA A 46 8.68 1.49 -24.30
CA ALA A 46 9.60 0.48 -24.80
C ALA A 46 9.20 -0.02 -26.19
N LEU A 47 10.20 -0.44 -26.98
CA LEU A 47 9.96 -0.99 -28.30
C LEU A 47 9.05 -2.24 -28.22
N PRO A 48 8.27 -2.52 -29.27
CA PRO A 48 7.38 -3.69 -29.30
C PRO A 48 8.11 -5.02 -29.04
N GLN A 49 9.34 -5.16 -29.48
CA GLN A 49 10.17 -6.34 -29.26
C GLN A 49 10.52 -6.53 -27.78
N ASP A 50 10.91 -5.45 -27.08
CA ASP A 50 11.25 -5.50 -25.66
C ASP A 50 10.02 -5.78 -24.80
N THR A 51 8.90 -5.15 -25.18
CA THR A 51 7.60 -5.39 -24.57
C THR A 51 7.17 -6.86 -24.72
N LEU A 52 7.36 -7.45 -25.90
CA LEU A 52 7.05 -8.85 -26.15
C LEU A 52 7.95 -9.79 -25.35
N GLN A 53 9.24 -9.50 -25.26
CA GLN A 53 10.16 -10.29 -24.44
C GLN A 53 9.78 -10.26 -22.97
N ALA A 54 9.48 -9.08 -22.43
CA ALA A 54 9.03 -8.93 -21.05
C ALA A 54 7.71 -9.68 -20.77
N TYR A 55 6.75 -9.58 -21.70
CA TYR A 55 5.50 -10.33 -21.61
C TYR A 55 5.74 -11.84 -21.60
N ASN A 56 6.56 -12.36 -22.51
CA ASN A 56 6.86 -13.79 -22.59
C ASN A 56 7.54 -14.29 -21.30
N LYS A 57 8.43 -13.49 -20.72
CA LYS A 57 9.07 -13.79 -19.44
C LYS A 57 8.03 -13.83 -18.29
N ALA A 58 7.11 -12.87 -18.23
CA ALA A 58 6.02 -12.87 -17.27
C ALA A 58 5.07 -14.06 -17.47
N ALA A 59 4.79 -14.43 -18.74
CA ALA A 59 3.97 -15.60 -19.07
C ALA A 59 4.62 -16.91 -18.59
N GLN A 60 5.93 -17.04 -18.75
CA GLN A 60 6.67 -18.18 -18.23
C GLN A 60 6.56 -18.28 -16.70
N VAL A 61 6.73 -17.15 -15.99
CA VAL A 61 6.57 -17.08 -14.53
C VAL A 61 5.17 -17.49 -14.11
N MET A 62 4.14 -16.91 -14.76
CA MET A 62 2.75 -17.24 -14.46
C MET A 62 2.47 -18.74 -14.65
N GLN A 63 2.96 -19.34 -15.75
CA GLN A 63 2.77 -20.76 -16.03
C GLN A 63 3.42 -21.63 -14.97
N LYS A 64 4.67 -21.32 -14.57
CA LYS A 64 5.40 -22.03 -13.53
C LYS A 64 4.66 -21.95 -12.19
N ALA A 65 4.20 -20.75 -11.80
CA ALA A 65 3.44 -20.53 -10.59
C ALA A 65 2.11 -21.32 -10.59
N LYS A 66 1.38 -21.32 -11.72
CA LYS A 66 0.13 -22.10 -11.89
C LYS A 66 0.38 -23.61 -11.88
N ASN A 67 1.57 -24.06 -12.25
CA ASN A 67 1.98 -25.46 -12.18
C ASN A 67 2.47 -25.89 -10.78
N GLY A 68 2.50 -24.98 -9.80
CA GLY A 68 2.81 -25.27 -8.40
C GLY A 68 4.26 -25.06 -7.99
N GLU A 69 5.11 -24.43 -8.84
CA GLU A 69 6.44 -24.01 -8.39
C GLU A 69 6.31 -22.99 -7.25
N ASP A 70 7.25 -23.02 -6.29
CA ASP A 70 7.21 -22.08 -5.17
C ASP A 70 7.32 -20.63 -5.65
N PHE A 71 6.38 -19.81 -5.22
CA PHE A 71 6.27 -18.43 -5.72
C PHE A 71 7.42 -17.56 -5.21
N THR A 72 7.96 -17.85 -4.02
CA THR A 72 9.11 -17.14 -3.47
C THR A 72 10.37 -17.42 -4.31
N ASP A 73 10.58 -18.67 -4.73
CA ASP A 73 11.69 -19.01 -5.62
C ASP A 73 11.56 -18.30 -6.96
N LEU A 74 10.34 -18.22 -7.51
CA LEU A 74 10.07 -17.46 -8.74
C LEU A 74 10.34 -15.96 -8.57
N VAL A 75 10.00 -15.36 -7.42
CA VAL A 75 10.35 -13.97 -7.11
C VAL A 75 11.87 -13.79 -7.11
N LEU A 76 12.60 -14.63 -6.38
CA LEU A 76 14.06 -14.54 -6.28
C LEU A 76 14.75 -14.72 -7.63
N GLN A 77 14.22 -15.57 -8.48
CA GLN A 77 14.79 -15.87 -9.78
C GLN A 77 14.45 -14.83 -10.85
N TYR A 78 13.20 -14.37 -10.90
CA TYR A 78 12.68 -13.60 -12.04
C TYR A 78 12.36 -12.14 -11.74
N SER A 79 12.06 -11.77 -10.48
CA SER A 79 11.66 -10.39 -10.18
C SER A 79 12.82 -9.42 -10.38
N GLU A 80 12.55 -8.33 -11.04
CA GLU A 80 13.51 -7.28 -11.36
C GLU A 80 13.37 -6.05 -10.44
N GLU A 81 12.45 -6.10 -9.46
CA GLU A 81 12.28 -5.06 -8.45
C GLU A 81 13.10 -5.38 -7.18
N PRO A 82 14.21 -4.64 -6.91
CA PRO A 82 15.11 -4.97 -5.81
C PRO A 82 14.44 -4.94 -4.43
N ASN A 83 13.66 -3.90 -4.16
CA ASN A 83 13.08 -3.67 -2.81
C ASN A 83 12.10 -4.77 -2.38
N THR A 84 11.25 -5.23 -3.30
CA THR A 84 10.30 -6.31 -3.00
C THR A 84 10.97 -7.69 -3.05
N LYS A 85 12.01 -7.83 -3.87
CA LYS A 85 12.80 -9.06 -3.95
C LYS A 85 13.46 -9.41 -2.62
N GLU A 86 14.00 -8.41 -1.90
CA GLU A 86 14.56 -8.58 -0.55
C GLU A 86 13.53 -9.06 0.48
N GLN A 87 12.24 -8.79 0.22
CA GLN A 87 11.12 -9.24 1.03
C GLN A 87 10.40 -10.46 0.44
N ASN A 88 11.09 -11.22 -0.43
CA ASN A 88 10.51 -12.38 -1.13
C ASN A 88 9.26 -12.02 -1.96
N GLY A 89 9.20 -10.81 -2.49
CA GLY A 89 8.07 -10.29 -3.25
C GLY A 89 6.85 -9.89 -2.43
N ASN A 90 6.93 -9.98 -1.10
CA ASN A 90 5.80 -9.70 -0.22
C ASN A 90 5.58 -8.19 -0.07
N LEU A 91 4.38 -7.74 -0.40
CA LEU A 91 3.95 -6.35 -0.31
C LEU A 91 3.30 -6.01 1.04
N GLY A 92 3.07 -7.02 1.88
CA GLY A 92 2.24 -6.88 3.07
C GLY A 92 0.77 -6.63 2.72
N TYR A 93 -0.01 -6.22 3.72
CA TYR A 93 -1.40 -5.85 3.50
C TYR A 93 -1.52 -4.44 2.94
N PHE A 94 -2.30 -4.31 1.88
CA PHE A 94 -2.66 -3.02 1.29
C PHE A 94 -4.17 -2.92 1.08
N SER A 95 -4.68 -1.71 1.07
CA SER A 95 -6.09 -1.38 0.85
C SER A 95 -6.29 -0.73 -0.51
N ALA A 96 -7.53 -0.50 -0.89
CA ALA A 96 -7.90 0.29 -2.05
C ALA A 96 -7.13 1.63 -2.11
N PHE A 97 -6.76 2.06 -3.31
CA PHE A 97 -5.98 3.27 -3.62
C PHE A 97 -4.53 3.27 -3.11
N SER A 98 -4.00 2.12 -2.72
CA SER A 98 -2.60 1.99 -2.26
C SER A 98 -1.65 1.63 -3.38
N MET A 99 -2.15 1.01 -4.45
CA MET A 99 -1.38 0.52 -5.60
C MET A 99 -1.87 1.17 -6.90
N LEU A 100 -1.13 0.98 -8.00
CA LEU A 100 -1.61 1.36 -9.33
C LEU A 100 -2.88 0.58 -9.67
N TYR A 101 -3.88 1.25 -10.20
CA TYR A 101 -5.20 0.66 -10.47
C TYR A 101 -5.16 -0.69 -11.21
N PRO A 102 -4.36 -0.89 -12.29
CA PRO A 102 -4.31 -2.20 -12.95
C PRO A 102 -3.80 -3.31 -12.04
N PHE A 103 -2.79 -3.01 -11.20
CA PHE A 103 -2.25 -3.96 -10.22
C PHE A 103 -3.28 -4.28 -9.14
N GLU A 104 -3.89 -3.24 -8.58
CA GLU A 104 -4.94 -3.35 -7.57
C GLU A 104 -6.12 -4.16 -8.09
N ASN A 105 -6.59 -3.85 -9.31
CA ASN A 105 -7.67 -4.57 -9.96
C ASN A 105 -7.36 -6.06 -10.12
N ALA A 106 -6.17 -6.42 -10.55
CA ALA A 106 -5.76 -7.81 -10.66
C ALA A 106 -5.72 -8.50 -9.28
N ALA A 107 -5.19 -7.85 -8.25
CA ALA A 107 -5.12 -8.41 -6.90
C ALA A 107 -6.52 -8.62 -6.31
N TYR A 108 -7.42 -7.63 -6.41
CA TYR A 108 -8.79 -7.76 -5.89
C TYR A 108 -9.63 -8.79 -6.63
N ASN A 109 -9.39 -9.04 -7.90
CA ASN A 109 -10.08 -10.06 -8.69
C ASN A 109 -9.47 -11.47 -8.57
N THR A 110 -8.32 -11.62 -7.90
CA THR A 110 -7.66 -12.92 -7.71
C THR A 110 -8.04 -13.51 -6.36
N LYS A 111 -8.46 -14.77 -6.32
CA LYS A 111 -8.80 -15.49 -5.09
C LYS A 111 -7.57 -15.73 -4.21
N VAL A 112 -7.79 -15.84 -2.90
CA VAL A 112 -6.73 -16.23 -1.95
C VAL A 112 -6.10 -17.57 -2.38
N GLY A 113 -4.79 -17.64 -2.37
CA GLY A 113 -3.99 -18.77 -2.82
C GLY A 113 -3.78 -18.86 -4.33
N ALA A 114 -4.52 -18.09 -5.13
CA ALA A 114 -4.43 -18.13 -6.59
C ALA A 114 -3.38 -17.16 -7.16
N ILE A 115 -3.04 -17.40 -8.42
CA ILE A 115 -2.15 -16.57 -9.24
C ILE A 115 -3.00 -15.74 -10.20
N SER A 116 -2.71 -14.44 -10.29
CA SER A 116 -3.38 -13.54 -11.23
C SER A 116 -3.04 -13.85 -12.69
N ASP A 117 -3.81 -13.29 -13.59
CA ASP A 117 -3.35 -13.10 -14.96
C ASP A 117 -2.26 -12.02 -15.00
N ILE A 118 -1.51 -11.99 -16.12
CA ILE A 118 -0.44 -11.02 -16.34
C ILE A 118 -1.05 -9.61 -16.39
N THR A 119 -0.52 -8.74 -15.56
CA THR A 119 -1.01 -7.36 -15.45
C THR A 119 0.04 -6.37 -15.88
N ARG A 120 -0.31 -5.46 -16.78
CA ARG A 120 0.56 -4.37 -17.25
C ARG A 120 0.36 -3.12 -16.39
N THR A 121 1.46 -2.55 -15.93
CA THR A 121 1.50 -1.20 -15.32
C THR A 121 2.56 -0.33 -16.01
N SER A 122 2.75 0.91 -15.56
CA SER A 122 3.83 1.77 -16.03
C SER A 122 5.22 1.22 -15.73
N TYR A 123 5.38 0.34 -14.76
CA TYR A 123 6.67 -0.27 -14.38
C TYR A 123 7.01 -1.51 -15.20
N GLY A 124 6.02 -2.24 -15.71
CA GLY A 124 6.26 -3.49 -16.39
C GLY A 124 5.08 -4.46 -16.29
N TYR A 125 5.37 -5.74 -16.43
CA TYR A 125 4.43 -6.84 -16.29
C TYR A 125 4.52 -7.48 -14.91
N HIS A 126 3.39 -7.63 -14.25
CA HIS A 126 3.26 -8.24 -12.94
C HIS A 126 2.56 -9.59 -13.03
N VAL A 127 3.03 -10.53 -12.22
CA VAL A 127 2.32 -11.76 -11.84
C VAL A 127 2.13 -11.69 -10.33
N ILE A 128 0.90 -11.82 -9.85
CA ILE A 128 0.53 -11.59 -8.46
C ILE A 128 0.00 -12.89 -7.85
N LYS A 129 0.44 -13.21 -6.64
CA LYS A 129 -0.13 -14.27 -5.81
C LYS A 129 -0.80 -13.64 -4.60
N VAL A 130 -2.10 -13.83 -4.45
CA VAL A 130 -2.83 -13.36 -3.28
C VAL A 130 -2.63 -14.36 -2.14
N LEU A 131 -2.07 -13.90 -1.04
CA LEU A 131 -1.76 -14.74 0.14
C LEU A 131 -2.93 -14.80 1.12
N ASP A 132 -3.55 -13.65 1.36
CA ASP A 132 -4.60 -13.51 2.35
C ASP A 132 -5.49 -12.29 2.08
N ARG A 133 -6.68 -12.27 2.70
CA ARG A 133 -7.61 -11.14 2.74
C ARG A 133 -8.13 -10.97 4.16
N ARG A 134 -8.26 -9.74 4.59
CA ARG A 134 -8.84 -9.42 5.90
C ARG A 134 -9.73 -8.18 5.81
N PRO A 135 -10.73 -8.05 6.68
CA PRO A 135 -11.48 -6.80 6.80
C PRO A 135 -10.54 -5.63 7.14
N THR A 136 -10.82 -4.45 6.59
CA THR A 136 -10.04 -3.22 6.87
C THR A 136 -10.23 -2.78 8.30
N GLY A 137 -10.91 -3.26 9.18
CA GLY A 137 -11.07 -2.83 10.58
C GLY A 137 -11.67 -1.41 10.72
N ASN A 138 -11.96 -1.04 11.94
CA ASN A 138 -12.49 0.29 12.26
C ASN A 138 -11.38 1.35 12.22
N GLU A 139 -11.76 2.58 11.92
CA GLU A 139 -10.88 3.74 12.13
C GLU A 139 -10.57 3.90 13.61
N ILE A 140 -9.31 4.14 13.89
CA ILE A 140 -8.82 4.49 15.22
C ILE A 140 -8.26 5.90 15.22
N THR A 141 -8.42 6.57 16.35
CA THR A 141 -7.79 7.87 16.61
C THR A 141 -6.86 7.70 17.79
N VAL A 142 -5.61 8.06 17.59
CA VAL A 142 -4.57 7.99 18.64
C VAL A 142 -3.85 9.31 18.74
N SER A 143 -3.19 9.52 19.91
CA SER A 143 -2.21 10.58 20.08
C SER A 143 -0.84 9.96 20.32
N HIS A 144 0.21 10.61 19.80
CA HIS A 144 1.59 10.18 20.01
C HIS A 144 2.51 11.32 20.42
N ILE A 145 3.62 10.97 21.04
CA ILE A 145 4.76 11.84 21.26
C ILE A 145 5.94 11.23 20.52
N MET A 146 6.52 11.97 19.60
CA MET A 146 7.68 11.51 18.83
C MET A 146 8.95 12.12 19.42
N VAL A 147 9.93 11.27 19.70
CA VAL A 147 11.30 11.64 20.00
C VAL A 147 12.20 11.07 18.92
N SER A 148 12.91 11.93 18.20
CA SER A 148 13.71 11.54 17.04
C SER A 148 15.06 10.94 17.48
N ASN A 149 15.47 9.88 16.79
CA ASN A 149 16.82 9.33 16.89
C ASN A 149 17.87 10.07 16.02
N LYS A 150 17.45 11.16 15.35
CA LYS A 150 18.32 11.96 14.47
C LYS A 150 18.91 13.18 15.16
N ASN A 151 18.79 13.30 16.48
CA ASN A 151 19.42 14.40 17.22
C ASN A 151 20.94 14.32 17.06
N LYS A 152 21.57 15.48 16.78
CA LYS A 152 23.02 15.58 16.57
C LYS A 152 23.83 15.74 17.87
N ASP A 153 23.17 15.96 19.00
CA ASP A 153 23.84 16.04 20.29
C ASP A 153 24.23 14.61 20.74
N PRO A 154 25.54 14.31 20.87
CA PRO A 154 26.00 12.99 21.28
C PRO A 154 25.60 12.61 22.70
N LYS A 155 25.14 13.57 23.52
CA LYS A 155 24.63 13.34 24.87
C LYS A 155 23.14 13.09 24.94
N PHE A 156 22.43 13.25 23.81
CA PHE A 156 21.01 13.04 23.74
C PHE A 156 20.69 11.57 23.46
N ASP A 157 20.04 10.92 24.43
CA ASP A 157 19.53 9.56 24.26
C ASP A 157 17.99 9.60 24.10
N PRO A 158 17.47 9.27 22.93
CA PRO A 158 16.03 9.25 22.69
C PRO A 158 15.28 8.26 23.59
N GLN A 159 15.92 7.14 23.96
CA GLN A 159 15.32 6.14 24.84
C GLN A 159 15.17 6.67 26.28
N VAL A 160 16.19 7.36 26.78
CA VAL A 160 16.12 8.02 28.10
C VAL A 160 14.98 9.05 28.05
N ARG A 161 14.97 9.88 27.01
CA ARG A 161 13.97 10.94 26.86
C ARG A 161 12.54 10.42 26.83
N ILE A 162 12.27 9.37 26.05
CA ILE A 162 10.92 8.80 25.99
C ILE A 162 10.50 8.17 27.34
N ASN A 163 11.44 7.57 28.06
CA ASN A 163 11.19 7.01 29.38
C ASN A 163 10.88 8.12 30.43
N GLU A 164 11.56 9.26 30.37
CA GLU A 164 11.23 10.42 31.21
C GLU A 164 9.81 10.91 30.98
N LEU A 165 9.41 11.05 29.72
CA LEU A 165 8.05 11.45 29.36
C LEU A 165 7.00 10.44 29.84
N TYR A 166 7.31 9.14 29.73
CA TYR A 166 6.46 8.09 30.25
C TYR A 166 6.30 8.17 31.78
N GLN A 167 7.37 8.49 32.53
CA GLN A 167 7.30 8.70 33.97
C GLN A 167 6.43 9.91 34.33
N LEU A 168 6.55 11.02 33.61
CA LEU A 168 5.72 12.20 33.81
C LEU A 168 4.23 11.91 33.59
N LEU A 169 3.91 11.09 32.58
CA LEU A 169 2.53 10.61 32.35
C LEU A 169 2.03 9.79 33.55
N ASN A 170 2.85 8.87 34.07
CA ASN A 170 2.49 8.07 35.24
C ASN A 170 2.32 8.90 36.53
N GLN A 171 2.95 10.07 36.59
CA GLN A 171 2.77 11.05 37.66
C GLN A 171 1.53 11.94 37.47
N GLY A 172 0.73 11.69 36.42
CA GLY A 172 -0.54 12.36 36.17
C GLY A 172 -0.45 13.62 35.30
N GLN A 173 0.71 13.90 34.68
CA GLN A 173 0.76 14.96 33.67
C GLN A 173 -0.08 14.62 32.46
N LYS A 174 -0.71 15.63 31.86
CA LYS A 174 -1.59 15.43 30.71
C LYS A 174 -0.79 15.12 29.46
N PHE A 175 -1.20 14.09 28.74
CA PHE A 175 -0.56 13.68 27.48
C PHE A 175 -0.48 14.81 26.47
N GLU A 176 -1.56 15.57 26.31
CA GLU A 176 -1.63 16.69 25.36
C GLU A 176 -0.59 17.77 25.64
N ASP A 177 -0.36 18.09 26.93
CA ASP A 177 0.59 19.12 27.33
C ASP A 177 2.03 18.66 27.07
N LEU A 178 2.34 17.40 27.42
CA LEU A 178 3.64 16.80 27.11
C LEU A 178 3.87 16.69 25.60
N ALA A 179 2.85 16.34 24.83
CA ALA A 179 2.96 16.27 23.37
C ALA A 179 3.23 17.65 22.76
N LYS A 180 2.55 18.70 23.22
CA LYS A 180 2.79 20.08 22.76
C LYS A 180 4.18 20.57 23.09
N GLN A 181 4.71 20.19 24.26
CA GLN A 181 5.99 20.66 24.75
C GLN A 181 7.18 19.89 24.20
N PHE A 182 7.05 18.59 24.03
CA PHE A 182 8.18 17.68 23.81
C PHE A 182 8.12 16.87 22.51
N SER A 183 6.98 16.82 21.82
CA SER A 183 6.91 16.06 20.57
C SER A 183 7.70 16.75 19.46
N GLU A 184 8.57 15.99 18.81
CA GLU A 184 9.31 16.44 17.62
C GLU A 184 8.50 16.28 16.32
N ASP A 185 7.36 15.59 16.37
CA ASP A 185 6.37 15.68 15.28
C ASP A 185 5.61 17.01 15.39
N LYS A 186 6.10 18.00 14.67
CA LYS A 186 5.51 19.34 14.68
C LYS A 186 4.09 19.41 14.12
N ASN A 187 3.68 18.43 13.30
CA ASN A 187 2.35 18.42 12.71
C ASN A 187 1.28 18.05 13.73
N SER A 188 1.52 16.98 14.50
CA SER A 188 0.58 16.52 15.52
C SER A 188 0.85 17.14 16.88
N GLY A 189 2.11 17.48 17.21
CA GLY A 189 2.51 18.02 18.50
C GLY A 189 1.71 19.25 18.91
N VAL A 190 1.50 20.21 17.99
CA VAL A 190 0.70 21.44 18.24
C VAL A 190 -0.76 21.12 18.61
N SER A 191 -1.26 19.96 18.21
CA SER A 191 -2.62 19.47 18.49
C SER A 191 -2.62 18.42 19.61
N GLY A 192 -1.62 18.45 20.52
CA GLY A 192 -1.52 17.49 21.62
C GLY A 192 -1.17 16.07 21.17
N GLY A 193 -0.46 15.93 20.06
CA GLY A 193 -0.04 14.66 19.48
C GLY A 193 -1.12 13.92 18.69
N LYS A 194 -2.31 14.48 18.55
CA LYS A 194 -3.47 13.81 17.90
C LYS A 194 -3.23 13.59 16.42
N LEU A 195 -3.31 12.34 15.98
CA LEU A 195 -3.27 11.95 14.58
C LEU A 195 -4.67 11.99 13.95
N LYS A 196 -4.71 12.14 12.63
CA LYS A 196 -5.96 11.94 11.88
C LYS A 196 -6.42 10.49 12.05
N PRO A 197 -7.74 10.22 12.08
CA PRO A 197 -8.24 8.85 12.09
C PRO A 197 -7.63 8.02 10.95
N PHE A 198 -7.25 6.80 11.24
CA PHE A 198 -6.70 5.88 10.26
C PHE A 198 -7.16 4.46 10.52
N THR A 199 -7.15 3.64 9.47
CA THR A 199 -7.35 2.21 9.56
C THR A 199 -6.01 1.49 9.48
N ARG A 200 -5.96 0.22 9.91
CA ARG A 200 -4.77 -0.61 9.82
C ARG A 200 -4.20 -0.65 8.40
N GLY A 201 -2.88 -0.58 8.26
CA GLY A 201 -2.17 -0.56 6.98
C GLY A 201 -2.07 0.80 6.30
N LYS A 202 -2.57 1.86 6.91
CA LYS A 202 -2.51 3.23 6.35
C LYS A 202 -1.29 4.03 6.84
N LEU A 203 -0.67 3.64 7.93
CA LEU A 203 0.55 4.27 8.40
C LEU A 203 1.78 3.62 7.76
N ARG A 204 2.78 4.46 7.42
CA ARG A 204 4.07 3.99 6.90
C ARG A 204 5.01 3.48 8.03
N ALA A 205 4.46 3.11 9.16
CA ALA A 205 5.16 2.66 10.35
C ALA A 205 4.49 1.39 10.92
N PRO A 206 4.73 0.20 10.33
CA PRO A 206 4.05 -1.04 10.71
C PRO A 206 4.19 -1.43 12.18
N LYS A 207 5.28 -0.99 12.85
CA LYS A 207 5.48 -1.25 14.28
C LYS A 207 4.64 -0.32 15.18
N PHE A 208 4.04 0.70 14.60
CA PHE A 208 3.18 1.65 15.33
C PHE A 208 1.70 1.20 15.29
N GLU A 209 1.31 0.42 14.29
CA GLU A 209 -0.02 -0.18 14.15
C GLU A 209 -0.14 -1.50 14.94
#